data_5e410fafcc365493a5bf0b69fa1380b9
#
_entry.id   5e410fafcc365493a5bf0b69fa1380b9
#
_cell.length_a   1.000
_cell.length_b   1.000
_cell.length_c   1.000
_cell.angle_alpha   90.00
_cell.angle_beta   90.00
_cell.angle_gamma   90.00
#
_symmetry.space_group_name_H-M   'P 1'
#
loop_
_entity.id
_entity.type
_entity.pdbx_description
1 polymer ?
#
loop_
_entity_poly.entity_id
_entity_poly.type
_entity_poly.pdbx_seq_one_letter_code
_entity_poly.pdbx_strand_id
1 'polypeptide(L)'
;MKEKSIFSKIIAKDIPAKIIFEDEFSILIEDISPQAPIHYLAIPKKEIVGISDMSTDDKELIGHLMLMIKEQMTKKGINDYRLVINNGSEAGQTVFHLHIHVLADRTLAWPPG
;
A
#
# COMPACT_ATOMS: atom_id res chain seq x y z
N MET A 1 -16.35 -20.23 0.59
CA MET A 1 -15.23 -19.61 -0.14
C MET A 1 -15.02 -18.19 0.34
N LYS A 2 -13.77 -17.83 0.56
CA LYS A 2 -13.41 -16.49 0.98
C LYS A 2 -13.55 -15.54 -0.21
N GLU A 3 -14.26 -14.45 -0.03
CA GLU A 3 -14.38 -13.43 -1.05
C GLU A 3 -13.03 -12.71 -1.22
N LYS A 4 -12.63 -12.46 -2.47
CA LYS A 4 -11.40 -11.72 -2.76
C LYS A 4 -11.56 -10.26 -2.40
N SER A 5 -10.50 -9.66 -1.84
CA SER A 5 -10.47 -8.22 -1.58
C SER A 5 -10.52 -7.43 -2.89
N ILE A 6 -10.89 -6.16 -2.79
CA ILE A 6 -10.85 -5.26 -3.95
C ILE A 6 -9.43 -5.18 -4.52
N PHE A 7 -8.39 -5.27 -3.67
CA PHE A 7 -7.01 -5.23 -4.13
C PHE A 7 -6.62 -6.49 -4.88
N SER A 8 -7.09 -7.66 -4.45
CA SER A 8 -6.88 -8.89 -5.20
C SER A 8 -7.51 -8.82 -6.59
N LYS A 9 -8.69 -8.20 -6.70
CA LYS A 9 -9.36 -7.98 -7.98
C LYS A 9 -8.57 -7.01 -8.88
N ILE A 10 -7.98 -5.97 -8.32
CA ILE A 10 -7.12 -5.05 -9.06
C ILE A 10 -5.86 -5.76 -9.56
N ILE A 11 -5.23 -6.56 -8.71
CA ILE A 11 -4.04 -7.34 -9.06
C ILE A 11 -4.35 -8.31 -10.20
N ALA A 12 -5.52 -8.94 -10.16
CA ALA A 12 -5.98 -9.86 -11.20
C ALA A 12 -6.46 -9.15 -12.48
N LYS A 13 -6.48 -7.80 -12.49
CA LYS A 13 -6.98 -6.97 -13.60
C LYS A 13 -8.49 -7.13 -13.85
N ASP A 14 -9.23 -7.60 -12.85
CA ASP A 14 -10.69 -7.74 -12.93
C ASP A 14 -11.39 -6.39 -12.79
N ILE A 15 -10.78 -5.45 -12.06
CA ILE A 15 -11.28 -4.07 -11.94
C ILE A 15 -10.12 -3.11 -12.21
N PRO A 16 -10.43 -1.90 -12.76
CA PRO A 16 -9.38 -0.95 -13.11
C PRO A 16 -8.81 -0.23 -11.89
N ALA A 17 -7.57 0.22 -12.02
CA ALA A 17 -6.93 1.12 -11.08
C ALA A 17 -5.83 1.87 -11.83
N LYS A 18 -5.45 3.04 -11.32
CA LYS A 18 -4.31 3.75 -11.88
C LYS A 18 -3.02 3.18 -11.28
N ILE A 19 -2.34 2.36 -12.06
CA ILE A 19 -1.13 1.66 -11.64
C ILE A 19 0.07 2.58 -11.86
N ILE A 20 0.82 2.84 -10.79
CA ILE A 20 2.05 3.63 -10.83
C ILE A 20 3.25 2.73 -11.12
N PHE A 21 3.26 1.55 -10.52
CA PHE A 21 4.32 0.56 -10.69
C PHE A 21 3.79 -0.83 -10.37
N GLU A 22 4.35 -1.82 -11.01
CA GLU A 22 3.99 -3.21 -10.74
C GLU A 22 5.19 -4.11 -11.05
N ASP A 23 5.43 -5.09 -10.18
CA ASP A 23 6.39 -6.15 -10.43
C ASP A 23 5.78 -7.50 -10.05
N GLU A 24 6.62 -8.54 -10.00
CA GLU A 24 6.17 -9.91 -9.68
C GLU A 24 5.51 -10.00 -8.30
N PHE A 25 5.96 -9.20 -7.33
CA PHE A 25 5.58 -9.33 -5.92
C PHE A 25 4.66 -8.25 -5.41
N SER A 26 4.58 -7.12 -6.10
CA SER A 26 3.92 -5.93 -5.57
C SER A 26 3.28 -5.07 -6.65
N ILE A 27 2.38 -4.20 -6.21
CA ILE A 27 1.77 -3.19 -7.07
C ILE A 27 1.66 -1.88 -6.28
N LEU A 28 1.85 -0.77 -6.96
CA LEU A 28 1.67 0.57 -6.41
C LEU A 28 0.60 1.27 -7.24
N ILE A 29 -0.49 1.66 -6.60
CA ILE A 29 -1.64 2.29 -7.28
C ILE A 29 -1.97 3.63 -6.63
N GLU A 30 -2.72 4.48 -7.33
CA GLU A 30 -3.29 5.68 -6.72
C GLU A 30 -4.50 5.32 -5.88
N ASP A 31 -4.62 5.94 -4.70
CA ASP A 31 -5.83 5.86 -3.89
C ASP A 31 -6.94 6.67 -4.58
N ILE A 32 -8.14 6.10 -4.68
CA ILE A 32 -9.28 6.77 -5.33
C ILE A 32 -9.92 7.86 -4.47
N SER A 33 -9.56 7.88 -3.17
CA SER A 33 -10.02 8.92 -2.22
C SER A 33 -8.79 9.55 -1.56
N PRO A 34 -7.96 10.29 -2.34
CA PRO A 34 -6.67 10.74 -1.84
C PRO A 34 -6.80 11.73 -0.68
N GLN A 35 -5.96 11.52 0.34
CA GLN A 35 -5.87 12.38 1.51
C GLN A 35 -4.67 13.35 1.43
N ALA A 36 -3.95 13.32 0.32
CA ALA A 36 -2.84 14.20 0.00
C ALA A 36 -2.75 14.31 -1.53
N PRO A 37 -2.09 15.34 -2.09
CA PRO A 37 -1.91 15.44 -3.54
C PRO A 37 -1.24 14.20 -4.15
N ILE A 38 -0.36 13.54 -3.38
CA ILE A 38 0.19 12.24 -3.71
C ILE A 38 -0.29 11.28 -2.64
N HIS A 39 -1.10 10.31 -3.02
CA HIS A 39 -1.58 9.25 -2.12
C HIS A 39 -1.58 7.94 -2.88
N TYR A 40 -0.56 7.12 -2.65
CA TYR A 40 -0.43 5.80 -3.26
C TYR A 40 -0.70 4.70 -2.25
N LEU A 41 -1.02 3.52 -2.77
CA LEU A 41 -1.15 2.29 -1.99
C LEU A 41 -0.14 1.29 -2.51
N ALA A 42 0.76 0.85 -1.64
CA ALA A 42 1.72 -0.21 -1.94
C ALA A 42 1.14 -1.52 -1.41
N ILE A 43 0.94 -2.48 -2.29
CA ILE A 43 0.17 -3.70 -1.98
C ILE A 43 0.98 -4.92 -2.40
N PRO A 44 1.21 -5.90 -1.50
CA PRO A 44 1.80 -7.16 -1.91
C PRO A 44 0.80 -7.97 -2.71
N LYS A 45 1.26 -8.67 -3.74
CA LYS A 45 0.39 -9.56 -4.52
C LYS A 45 -0.06 -10.76 -3.70
N LYS A 46 0.76 -11.21 -2.75
CA LYS A 46 0.37 -12.23 -1.78
C LYS A 46 -0.79 -11.71 -0.92
N GLU A 47 -1.82 -12.52 -0.73
CA GLU A 47 -2.96 -12.16 0.10
C GLU A 47 -2.62 -12.33 1.58
N ILE A 48 -2.24 -11.23 2.23
CA ILE A 48 -2.02 -11.14 3.67
C ILE A 48 -3.06 -10.16 4.19
N VAL A 49 -3.86 -10.56 5.17
CA VAL A 49 -4.97 -9.71 5.65
C VAL A 49 -4.46 -8.44 6.33
N GLY A 50 -3.48 -8.56 7.20
CA GLY A 50 -2.88 -7.43 7.90
C GLY A 50 -1.55 -7.82 8.52
N ILE A 51 -0.90 -6.87 9.18
CA ILE A 51 0.40 -7.11 9.82
C ILE A 51 0.33 -8.28 10.81
N SER A 52 -0.77 -8.39 11.55
CA SER A 52 -0.97 -9.48 12.52
C SER A 52 -0.95 -10.87 11.89
N ASP A 53 -1.19 -10.96 10.59
CA ASP A 53 -1.25 -12.23 9.86
C ASP A 53 0.05 -12.57 9.15
N MET A 54 1.06 -11.72 9.28
CA MET A 54 2.37 -11.97 8.70
C MET A 54 3.10 -13.06 9.46
N SER A 55 3.91 -13.83 8.72
CA SER A 55 4.81 -14.82 9.29
C SER A 55 6.26 -14.46 8.98
N THR A 56 7.20 -15.23 9.51
CA THR A 56 8.61 -15.08 9.22
C THR A 56 8.90 -15.16 7.71
N ASP A 57 8.10 -15.94 6.98
CA ASP A 57 8.24 -16.10 5.53
C ASP A 57 7.93 -14.82 4.74
N ASP A 58 7.26 -13.85 5.37
CA ASP A 58 6.89 -12.59 4.73
C ASP A 58 7.95 -11.49 4.87
N LYS A 59 9.03 -11.78 5.55
CA LYS A 59 10.10 -10.83 5.88
C LYS A 59 10.68 -10.17 4.63
N GLU A 60 11.05 -10.96 3.64
CA GLU A 60 11.64 -10.46 2.39
C GLU A 60 10.61 -9.67 1.56
N LEU A 61 9.36 -10.10 1.57
CA LEU A 61 8.29 -9.42 0.85
C LEU A 61 8.07 -8.01 1.41
N ILE A 62 8.06 -7.85 2.72
CA ILE A 62 7.86 -6.53 3.34
C ILE A 62 9.05 -5.61 3.06
N GLY A 63 10.28 -6.13 3.12
CA GLY A 63 11.46 -5.39 2.72
C GLY A 63 11.40 -4.95 1.27
N HIS A 64 10.92 -5.83 0.39
CA HIS A 64 10.71 -5.54 -1.03
C HIS A 64 9.72 -4.37 -1.21
N LEU A 65 8.59 -4.38 -0.47
CA LEU A 65 7.61 -3.28 -0.53
C LEU A 65 8.24 -1.95 -0.13
N MET A 66 9.03 -1.94 0.95
CA MET A 66 9.68 -0.71 1.42
C MET A 66 10.68 -0.16 0.39
N LEU A 67 11.48 -1.04 -0.21
CA LEU A 67 12.43 -0.64 -1.24
C LEU A 67 11.71 -0.17 -2.51
N MET A 68 10.65 -0.83 -2.89
CA MET A 68 9.83 -0.43 -4.05
C MET A 68 9.27 0.98 -3.85
N ILE A 69 8.72 1.27 -2.68
CA ILE A 69 8.22 2.61 -2.34
C ILE A 69 9.34 3.64 -2.48
N LYS A 70 10.47 3.38 -1.84
CA LYS A 70 11.63 4.29 -1.89
C LYS A 70 12.06 4.57 -3.32
N GLU A 71 12.18 3.54 -4.14
CA GLU A 71 12.61 3.68 -5.53
C GLU A 71 11.61 4.49 -6.37
N GLN A 72 10.31 4.24 -6.20
CA GLN A 72 9.29 4.95 -6.96
C GLN A 72 9.20 6.43 -6.55
N MET A 73 9.32 6.73 -5.27
CA MET A 73 9.31 8.10 -4.79
C MET A 73 10.57 8.85 -5.25
N THR A 74 11.72 8.21 -5.23
CA THR A 74 12.96 8.78 -5.75
C THR A 74 12.84 9.13 -7.23
N LYS A 75 12.26 8.25 -8.04
CA LYS A 75 12.05 8.50 -9.48
C LYS A 75 11.16 9.72 -9.73
N LYS A 76 10.23 10.00 -8.83
CA LYS A 76 9.33 11.15 -8.94
C LYS A 76 9.93 12.43 -8.32
N GLY A 77 11.12 12.35 -7.77
CA GLY A 77 11.76 13.49 -7.10
C GLY A 77 11.12 13.84 -5.76
N ILE A 78 10.40 12.92 -5.16
CA ILE A 78 9.71 13.13 -3.87
C ILE A 78 10.59 12.58 -2.76
N ASN A 79 11.04 13.46 -1.86
CA ASN A 79 11.96 13.10 -0.78
C ASN A 79 11.25 12.97 0.57
N ASP A 80 10.17 13.71 0.77
CA ASP A 80 9.43 13.74 2.04
C ASP A 80 8.08 13.07 1.85
N TYR A 81 7.85 11.98 2.57
CA TYR A 81 6.57 11.27 2.51
C TYR A 81 6.35 10.50 3.80
N ARG A 82 5.10 10.21 4.08
CA ARG A 82 4.70 9.44 5.26
C ARG A 82 4.14 8.10 4.82
N LEU A 83 4.51 7.05 5.55
CA LEU A 83 3.95 5.72 5.34
C LEU A 83 3.01 5.40 6.49
N VAL A 84 1.84 4.85 6.17
CA VAL A 84 0.85 4.45 7.16
C VAL A 84 0.38 3.03 6.83
N ILE A 85 0.42 2.16 7.83
CA ILE A 85 -0.10 0.80 7.74
C ILE A 85 -1.12 0.64 8.86
N ASN A 86 -2.39 0.43 8.51
CA ASN A 86 -3.45 0.20 9.48
C ASN A 86 -3.62 -1.30 9.69
N ASN A 87 -3.56 -1.75 10.92
CA ASN A 87 -3.79 -3.15 11.27
C ASN A 87 -5.04 -3.25 12.14
N GLY A 88 -6.11 -3.78 11.58
CA GLY A 88 -7.38 -3.95 12.26
C GLY A 88 -8.35 -2.79 12.03
N SER A 89 -9.64 -3.07 12.16
CA SER A 89 -10.70 -2.11 11.84
C SER A 89 -10.70 -0.88 12.75
N GLU A 90 -10.39 -1.04 14.03
CA GLU A 90 -10.33 0.11 14.95
C GLU A 90 -9.16 1.04 14.66
N ALA A 91 -8.11 0.52 14.01
CA ALA A 91 -6.98 1.33 13.59
C ALA A 91 -7.20 2.00 12.22
N GLY A 92 -8.35 1.75 11.59
CA GLY A 92 -8.70 2.35 10.32
C GLY A 92 -8.51 1.46 9.10
N GLN A 93 -8.25 0.17 9.31
CA GLN A 93 -8.16 -0.76 8.17
C GLN A 93 -9.56 -1.05 7.66
N THR A 94 -9.82 -0.71 6.39
CA THR A 94 -11.12 -0.93 5.75
C THR A 94 -11.07 -2.01 4.66
N VAL A 95 -9.91 -2.24 4.06
CA VAL A 95 -9.68 -3.33 3.12
C VAL A 95 -8.75 -4.34 3.79
N PHE A 96 -9.19 -5.59 3.88
CA PHE A 96 -8.46 -6.63 4.62
C PHE A 96 -7.51 -7.40 3.71
N HIS A 97 -6.66 -6.64 3.07
CA HIS A 97 -5.51 -7.05 2.29
C HIS A 97 -4.44 -6.02 2.61
N LEU A 98 -3.33 -6.47 3.18
CA LEU A 98 -2.24 -5.60 3.65
C LEU A 98 -1.87 -4.56 2.61
N HIS A 99 -1.78 -3.31 3.01
CA HIS A 99 -1.35 -2.22 2.14
C HIS A 99 -0.71 -1.11 2.95
N ILE A 100 0.19 -0.40 2.29
CA ILE A 100 0.91 0.73 2.88
C ILE A 100 0.48 1.99 2.16
N HIS A 101 -0.12 2.93 2.92
CA HIS A 101 -0.40 4.26 2.38
C HIS A 101 0.88 5.05 2.25
N VAL A 102 1.07 5.71 1.12
CA VAL A 102 2.19 6.63 0.88
C VAL A 102 1.59 8.01 0.64
N LEU A 103 1.83 8.93 1.56
CA LEU A 103 1.25 10.27 1.54
C LEU A 103 2.35 11.30 1.34
N ALA A 104 2.18 12.21 0.37
CA ALA A 104 3.20 13.20 0.05
C ALA A 104 2.59 14.45 -0.56
N ASP A 105 3.45 15.44 -0.75
CA ASP A 105 3.17 16.70 -1.45
C ASP A 105 2.25 17.64 -0.67
N ARG A 106 2.25 17.50 0.65
CA ARG A 106 1.70 18.49 1.60
C ARG A 106 2.36 18.30 2.94
N THR A 107 2.27 19.31 3.80
CA THR A 107 2.74 19.19 5.19
C THR A 107 1.85 18.19 5.93
N LEU A 108 2.48 17.25 6.62
CA LEU A 108 1.82 16.22 7.42
C LEU A 108 2.13 16.50 8.90
N ALA A 109 1.08 16.77 9.66
CA ALA A 109 1.21 17.18 11.03
C ALA A 109 1.42 16.01 12.00
N TRP A 110 1.74 16.33 13.22
CA TRP A 110 1.85 15.39 14.31
C TRP A 110 0.96 15.87 15.47
N PRO A 111 0.16 15.02 16.13
CA PRO A 111 0.07 13.55 15.96
C PRO A 111 -0.59 13.13 14.64
N PRO A 112 -0.32 11.87 14.21
CA PRO A 112 -0.74 11.40 12.87
C PRO A 112 -2.24 11.07 12.73
N GLY A 113 -2.95 11.00 13.82
CA GLY A 113 -4.37 10.64 13.74
C GLY A 113 -5.30 11.39 14.65
#